data_1300426a153a3b3e3ff85dcdb3130a09
#
_entry.id   1300426a153a3b3e3ff85dcdb3130a09
#
_cell.length_a   1.000
_cell.length_b   1.000
_cell.length_c   1.000
_cell.angle_alpha   90.00
_cell.angle_beta   90.00
_cell.angle_gamma   90.00
#
_symmetry.space_group_name_H-M   'P 1'
#
loop_
_entity.id
_entity.type
_entity.pdbx_description
1 polymer ?
#
loop_
_entity_poly.entity_id
_entity_poly.type
_entity_poly.pdbx_seq_one_letter_code
_entity_poly.pdbx_strand_id
1 'polypeptide(L)'
;LKFVASRGREGNPPAEISKAFPETGYFILRSGWGNDPKTFGDQTYLLFDATINKPWHAHLDALNLLLTSRGKDLLIDPGRFTYNDGPEREQFLSTSAHNTIVINKTDQKQTDVKPDARWKFFESFDYVHAGRSQGDVRHERSVLFVKPDYAIVIDNLKGTGRNSYDQYWHLNPDATGNVKIENEGITTPDLVLASSLPTSALSIEKGAVSYVYREKMDGPVARYFFLADVEATVMTVLHPRSDISETIRLKSPGNNNCGVFLVERRGGTDVLALRGGSPSITTAGIETDAELVFLRRSNNGSVER
;
A
#
# COMPACT_ATOMS: atom_id res chain seq x y z
N LEU A 1 19.59 -8.14 17.47
CA LEU A 1 20.34 -8.21 16.20
C LEU A 1 20.65 -9.66 15.76
N LYS A 2 21.11 -10.57 16.65
CA LYS A 2 21.41 -11.96 16.27
C LYS A 2 20.22 -12.65 15.60
N PHE A 3 19.01 -12.52 16.16
CA PHE A 3 17.81 -13.16 15.64
C PHE A 3 17.52 -12.75 14.19
N VAL A 4 17.54 -11.46 13.89
CA VAL A 4 17.28 -10.95 12.54
C VAL A 4 18.39 -11.33 11.57
N ALA A 5 19.67 -11.17 11.96
CA ALA A 5 20.82 -11.51 11.13
C ALA A 5 20.89 -13.01 10.80
N SER A 6 20.48 -13.87 11.74
CA SER A 6 20.44 -15.32 11.56
C SER A 6 19.12 -15.82 10.92
N ARG A 7 18.20 -14.93 10.62
CA ARG A 7 16.85 -15.27 10.14
C ARG A 7 16.12 -16.24 11.09
N GLY A 8 16.12 -15.92 12.38
CA GLY A 8 15.42 -16.70 13.41
C GLY A 8 16.16 -17.94 13.93
N ARG A 9 17.43 -18.19 13.50
CA ARG A 9 18.20 -19.36 13.98
C ARG A 9 18.79 -19.17 15.37
N GLU A 10 19.12 -17.93 15.74
CA GLU A 10 19.82 -17.63 16.98
C GLU A 10 19.23 -16.41 17.69
N GLY A 11 19.23 -16.46 19.02
CA GLY A 11 18.75 -15.37 19.86
C GLY A 11 17.23 -15.30 19.97
N ASN A 12 16.72 -14.21 20.53
CA ASN A 12 15.30 -13.96 20.69
C ASN A 12 14.81 -12.93 19.67
N PRO A 13 13.56 -13.03 19.20
CA PRO A 13 12.97 -12.02 18.35
C PRO A 13 12.92 -10.66 19.09
N PRO A 14 12.93 -9.54 18.35
CA PRO A 14 12.64 -8.25 18.95
C PRO A 14 11.27 -8.24 19.63
N ALA A 15 11.16 -7.50 20.73
CA ALA A 15 9.90 -7.39 21.48
C ALA A 15 8.79 -6.73 20.66
N GLU A 16 9.15 -5.74 19.84
CA GLU A 16 8.20 -5.05 18.96
C GLU A 16 8.12 -5.78 17.61
N ILE A 17 6.91 -6.10 17.19
CA ILE A 17 6.66 -6.71 15.87
C ILE A 17 6.71 -5.63 14.79
N SER A 18 5.90 -4.60 14.94
CA SER A 18 5.86 -3.44 14.05
C SER A 18 6.53 -2.24 14.70
N LYS A 19 7.11 -1.34 13.89
CA LYS A 19 7.92 -0.22 14.41
C LYS A 19 7.68 1.06 13.62
N ALA A 20 7.47 2.15 14.32
CA ALA A 20 7.47 3.50 13.77
C ALA A 20 8.80 4.20 14.02
N PHE A 21 9.27 4.93 13.01
CA PHE A 21 10.40 5.86 13.07
C PHE A 21 9.91 7.26 12.64
N PRO A 22 9.11 7.93 13.48
CA PRO A 22 8.39 9.14 13.07
C PRO A 22 9.32 10.30 12.73
N GLU A 23 10.53 10.34 13.30
CA GLU A 23 11.51 11.38 12.98
C GLU A 23 12.05 11.29 11.55
N THR A 24 12.13 10.07 11.02
CA THR A 24 12.54 9.83 9.64
C THR A 24 11.37 9.64 8.68
N GLY A 25 10.17 9.28 9.18
CA GLY A 25 8.97 9.03 8.38
C GLY A 25 8.81 7.57 7.95
N TYR A 26 9.63 6.63 8.46
CA TYR A 26 9.47 5.21 8.13
C TYR A 26 8.56 4.48 9.11
N PHE A 27 7.65 3.67 8.57
CA PHE A 27 6.75 2.81 9.35
C PHE A 27 6.86 1.38 8.83
N ILE A 28 7.24 0.49 9.74
CA ILE A 28 7.44 -0.93 9.45
C ILE A 28 6.31 -1.71 10.10
N LEU A 29 5.51 -2.39 9.28
CA LEU A 29 4.40 -3.23 9.70
C LEU A 29 4.76 -4.69 9.44
N ARG A 30 4.55 -5.56 10.42
CA ARG A 30 4.90 -6.99 10.31
C ARG A 30 3.79 -7.86 10.87
N SER A 31 3.62 -9.04 10.27
CA SER A 31 2.73 -10.08 10.83
C SER A 31 3.35 -10.80 12.03
N GLY A 32 4.68 -10.82 12.14
CA GLY A 32 5.41 -11.47 13.20
C GLY A 32 6.89 -11.58 12.91
N TRP A 33 7.60 -12.35 13.72
CA TRP A 33 9.02 -12.63 13.54
C TRP A 33 9.29 -14.10 13.16
N GLY A 34 8.31 -15.01 13.39
CA GLY A 34 8.55 -16.45 13.31
C GLY A 34 9.46 -16.95 14.44
N ASN A 35 9.66 -18.24 14.52
CA ASN A 35 10.47 -18.89 15.57
C ASN A 35 11.64 -19.71 15.00
N ASP A 36 11.74 -19.80 13.69
CA ASP A 36 12.76 -20.54 12.95
C ASP A 36 12.93 -19.92 11.55
N PRO A 37 13.95 -20.33 10.75
CA PRO A 37 14.22 -19.73 9.45
C PRO A 37 13.08 -19.79 8.45
N LYS A 38 12.24 -20.82 8.49
CA LYS A 38 11.09 -20.97 7.59
C LYS A 38 10.01 -19.99 8.00
N THR A 39 9.55 -20.05 9.24
CA THR A 39 8.50 -19.16 9.74
C THR A 39 8.94 -17.70 9.78
N PHE A 40 10.24 -17.39 9.93
CA PHE A 40 10.79 -16.04 9.74
C PHE A 40 10.62 -15.56 8.29
N GLY A 41 10.91 -16.43 7.32
CA GLY A 41 10.75 -16.13 5.90
C GLY A 41 9.28 -15.98 5.48
N ASP A 42 8.38 -16.73 6.13
CA ASP A 42 6.95 -16.74 5.80
C ASP A 42 6.22 -15.46 6.24
N GLN A 43 6.83 -14.62 7.08
CA GLN A 43 6.19 -13.41 7.58
C GLN A 43 5.92 -12.37 6.47
N THR A 44 4.82 -11.65 6.63
CA THR A 44 4.51 -10.49 5.80
C THR A 44 5.13 -9.24 6.41
N TYR A 45 5.72 -8.42 5.56
CA TYR A 45 6.39 -7.17 5.91
C TYR A 45 5.96 -6.08 4.94
N LEU A 46 5.55 -4.93 5.49
CA LEU A 46 5.29 -3.71 4.74
C LEU A 46 6.22 -2.60 5.25
N LEU A 47 6.77 -1.84 4.31
CA LEU A 47 7.44 -0.58 4.61
C LEU A 47 6.60 0.55 4.02
N PHE A 48 6.04 1.40 4.87
CA PHE A 48 5.40 2.63 4.45
C PHE A 48 6.37 3.79 4.62
N ASP A 49 6.67 4.44 3.51
CA ASP A 49 7.59 5.57 3.43
C ASP A 49 6.81 6.89 3.41
N ALA A 50 6.79 7.59 4.53
CA ALA A 50 6.28 8.94 4.67
C ALA A 50 7.42 9.93 4.98
N THR A 51 8.58 9.73 4.37
CA THR A 51 9.74 10.59 4.56
C THR A 51 9.58 11.94 3.85
N ILE A 52 10.41 12.87 4.23
CA ILE A 52 10.55 14.13 3.50
C ILE A 52 11.50 13.93 2.32
N ASN A 53 11.15 14.48 1.18
CA ASN A 53 11.98 14.42 -0.01
C ASN A 53 13.16 15.39 0.11
N LYS A 54 14.22 14.98 0.83
CA LYS A 54 15.45 15.78 0.99
C LYS A 54 16.35 15.63 -0.23
N PRO A 55 17.10 16.67 -0.60
CA PRO A 55 18.13 16.56 -1.64
C PRO A 55 19.19 15.52 -1.26
N TRP A 56 19.95 15.05 -2.23
CA TRP A 56 21.10 14.15 -2.24
C TRP A 56 20.77 12.68 -2.54
N HIS A 57 20.03 11.98 -1.71
CA HIS A 57 19.76 10.54 -1.88
C HIS A 57 18.27 10.19 -1.89
N ALA A 58 17.39 11.13 -1.58
CA ALA A 58 15.95 10.91 -1.58
C ALA A 58 15.40 10.88 -3.02
N HIS A 59 14.40 10.06 -3.20
CA HIS A 59 13.57 10.03 -4.39
C HIS A 59 12.32 10.90 -4.17
N LEU A 60 11.50 11.06 -5.20
CA LEU A 60 10.22 11.79 -5.11
C LEU A 60 9.09 10.79 -4.80
N ASP A 61 9.21 10.12 -3.67
CA ASP A 61 8.56 8.86 -3.33
C ASP A 61 7.74 8.89 -2.03
N ALA A 62 7.44 10.06 -1.49
CA ALA A 62 6.64 10.13 -0.28
C ALA A 62 5.29 9.42 -0.44
N LEU A 63 4.88 8.71 0.61
CA LEU A 63 3.73 7.81 0.66
C LEU A 63 3.91 6.53 -0.17
N ASN A 64 5.15 6.14 -0.49
CA ASN A 64 5.47 4.86 -1.11
C ASN A 64 5.19 3.69 -0.15
N LEU A 65 4.86 2.54 -0.70
CA LEU A 65 4.59 1.30 0.06
C LEU A 65 5.28 0.12 -0.60
N LEU A 66 6.08 -0.61 0.18
CA LEU A 66 6.69 -1.87 -0.22
C LEU A 66 6.03 -3.03 0.50
N LEU A 67 5.97 -4.19 -0.14
CA LEU A 67 5.35 -5.38 0.41
C LEU A 67 6.21 -6.62 0.11
N THR A 68 6.60 -7.30 1.17
CA THR A 68 7.28 -8.61 1.10
C THR A 68 6.46 -9.63 1.86
N SER A 69 6.29 -10.81 1.32
CA SER A 69 5.63 -11.93 2.01
C SER A 69 6.18 -13.27 1.54
N ARG A 70 6.30 -14.22 2.44
CA ARG A 70 6.81 -15.58 2.17
C ARG A 70 8.16 -15.58 1.45
N GLY A 71 9.05 -14.67 1.88
CA GLY A 71 10.39 -14.52 1.32
C GLY A 71 10.45 -13.95 -0.10
N LYS A 72 9.34 -13.42 -0.62
CA LYS A 72 9.25 -12.79 -1.94
C LYS A 72 8.88 -11.33 -1.80
N ASP A 73 9.55 -10.47 -2.54
CA ASP A 73 9.15 -9.08 -2.71
C ASP A 73 7.98 -9.04 -3.70
N LEU A 74 6.86 -8.49 -3.30
CA LEU A 74 5.61 -8.45 -4.09
C LEU A 74 5.37 -7.07 -4.69
N LEU A 75 5.51 -6.02 -3.88
CA LEU A 75 5.60 -4.64 -4.34
C LEU A 75 6.99 -4.12 -4.01
N ILE A 76 7.66 -3.63 -5.02
CA ILE A 76 9.08 -3.27 -4.96
C ILE A 76 9.31 -1.76 -5.09
N ASP A 77 10.47 -1.32 -4.62
CA ASP A 77 11.10 -0.09 -5.06
C ASP A 77 11.98 -0.39 -6.28
N PRO A 78 11.97 0.43 -7.32
CA PRO A 78 12.76 0.17 -8.54
C PRO A 78 14.26 0.33 -8.33
N GLY A 79 14.70 0.88 -7.20
CA GLY A 79 16.11 1.14 -6.93
C GLY A 79 16.59 2.44 -7.58
N ARG A 80 17.88 2.51 -7.92
CA ARG A 80 18.51 3.77 -8.32
C ARG A 80 19.13 3.78 -9.73
N PHE A 81 19.63 2.69 -10.21
CA PHE A 81 20.40 2.51 -11.43
C PHE A 81 21.73 3.29 -11.45
N THR A 82 21.74 4.63 -11.37
CA THR A 82 22.97 5.46 -11.48
C THR A 82 22.92 6.73 -10.64
N TYR A 83 24.11 7.26 -10.34
CA TYR A 83 24.30 8.60 -9.76
C TYR A 83 24.63 9.66 -10.81
N ASN A 84 24.89 9.27 -12.05
CA ASN A 84 25.17 10.21 -13.13
C ASN A 84 23.89 10.95 -13.50
N ASP A 85 24.00 12.27 -13.66
CA ASP A 85 22.87 13.09 -14.10
C ASP A 85 22.42 12.68 -15.51
N GLY A 86 21.14 12.74 -15.75
CA GLY A 86 20.51 12.39 -17.03
C GLY A 86 19.19 11.65 -16.89
N PRO A 87 18.54 11.34 -18.01
CA PRO A 87 17.18 10.82 -18.05
C PRO A 87 16.99 9.50 -17.30
N GLU A 88 18.01 8.64 -17.27
CA GLU A 88 17.92 7.38 -16.53
C GLU A 88 17.86 7.60 -15.02
N ARG A 89 18.69 8.52 -14.48
CA ARG A 89 18.60 8.90 -13.08
C ARG A 89 17.26 9.56 -12.76
N GLU A 90 16.83 10.50 -13.59
CA GLU A 90 15.56 11.21 -13.44
C GLU A 90 14.38 10.23 -13.40
N GLN A 91 14.38 9.22 -14.28
CA GLN A 91 13.37 8.17 -14.29
C GLN A 91 13.27 7.44 -12.94
N PHE A 92 14.39 7.01 -12.36
CA PHE A 92 14.40 6.27 -11.10
C PHE A 92 14.09 7.15 -9.88
N LEU A 93 14.31 8.46 -9.98
CA LEU A 93 13.97 9.43 -8.93
C LEU A 93 12.51 9.88 -8.99
N SER A 94 11.83 9.74 -10.14
CA SER A 94 10.50 10.28 -10.39
C SER A 94 9.43 9.64 -9.51
N THR A 95 8.37 10.37 -9.22
CA THR A 95 7.23 9.85 -8.44
C THR A 95 6.58 8.64 -9.11
N SER A 96 6.57 8.60 -10.44
CA SER A 96 6.00 7.49 -11.21
C SER A 96 6.80 6.20 -11.11
N ALA A 97 8.03 6.23 -10.57
CA ALA A 97 8.84 5.05 -10.33
C ALA A 97 8.51 4.35 -8.99
N HIS A 98 7.58 4.89 -8.19
CA HIS A 98 7.27 4.41 -6.85
C HIS A 98 5.81 4.04 -6.67
N ASN A 99 5.48 3.27 -5.63
CA ASN A 99 4.12 2.81 -5.31
C ASN A 99 3.31 3.91 -4.63
N THR A 100 3.05 4.98 -5.34
CA THR A 100 2.33 6.17 -4.88
C THR A 100 1.47 6.77 -5.99
N ILE A 101 0.97 7.98 -5.81
CA ILE A 101 0.13 8.69 -6.79
C ILE A 101 0.87 9.87 -7.39
N VAL A 102 0.92 9.93 -8.71
CA VAL A 102 1.31 11.11 -9.48
C VAL A 102 0.08 11.99 -9.71
N ILE A 103 0.19 13.26 -9.39
CA ILE A 103 -0.88 14.25 -9.48
C ILE A 103 -0.60 15.18 -10.65
N ASN A 104 -1.59 15.34 -11.56
CA ASN A 104 -1.51 16.21 -12.73
C ASN A 104 -0.25 15.98 -13.58
N LYS A 105 0.18 14.71 -13.71
CA LYS A 105 1.36 14.30 -14.46
C LYS A 105 2.64 15.02 -14.02
N THR A 106 2.70 15.40 -12.76
CA THR A 106 3.82 16.16 -12.18
C THR A 106 4.41 15.38 -11.02
N ASP A 107 5.73 15.31 -10.98
CA ASP A 107 6.45 14.73 -9.86
C ASP A 107 6.23 15.50 -8.56
N GLN A 108 6.36 14.80 -7.46
CA GLN A 108 6.37 15.40 -6.13
C GLN A 108 7.50 16.43 -6.04
N LYS A 109 7.23 17.54 -5.35
CA LYS A 109 8.27 18.52 -5.06
C LYS A 109 9.06 18.13 -3.83
N GLN A 110 10.35 18.40 -3.85
CA GLN A 110 11.17 18.35 -2.64
C GLN A 110 10.61 19.32 -1.60
N THR A 111 10.58 18.89 -0.36
CA THR A 111 10.09 19.69 0.76
C THR A 111 10.75 19.28 2.05
N ASP A 112 10.96 20.22 2.95
CA ASP A 112 11.41 19.98 4.34
C ASP A 112 10.24 19.76 5.30
N VAL A 113 8.99 19.88 4.80
CA VAL A 113 7.80 19.66 5.61
C VAL A 113 7.59 18.16 5.79
N LYS A 114 7.66 17.70 7.03
CA LYS A 114 7.34 16.31 7.38
C LYS A 114 5.88 16.02 7.02
N PRO A 115 5.58 14.84 6.45
CA PRO A 115 4.21 14.38 6.35
C PRO A 115 3.55 14.34 7.73
N ASP A 116 2.30 14.76 7.78
CA ASP A 116 1.48 14.60 8.99
C ASP A 116 1.16 13.11 9.15
N ALA A 117 1.75 12.46 10.16
CA ALA A 117 1.68 11.03 10.32
C ALA A 117 1.07 10.63 11.68
N ARG A 118 0.17 9.65 11.64
CA ARG A 118 -0.47 9.02 12.80
C ARG A 118 -0.40 7.52 12.66
N TRP A 119 -0.16 6.79 13.74
CA TRP A 119 -0.07 5.33 13.70
C TRP A 119 -0.52 4.70 15.01
N LYS A 120 -0.93 3.44 14.90
CA LYS A 120 -1.21 2.58 16.04
C LYS A 120 -1.01 1.12 15.65
N PHE A 121 -0.29 0.39 16.49
CA PHE A 121 -0.02 -1.03 16.28
C PHE A 121 -0.74 -1.88 17.30
N PHE A 122 -1.42 -2.92 16.82
CA PHE A 122 -2.15 -3.87 17.63
C PHE A 122 -1.69 -5.30 17.29
N GLU A 123 -2.14 -6.26 18.04
CA GLU A 123 -1.85 -7.66 17.79
C GLU A 123 -2.42 -8.13 16.46
N SER A 124 -3.70 -7.84 16.19
CA SER A 124 -4.43 -8.31 15.01
C SER A 124 -4.35 -7.38 13.79
N PHE A 125 -3.99 -6.10 13.97
CA PHE A 125 -3.83 -5.16 12.87
C PHE A 125 -2.88 -4.01 13.22
N ASP A 126 -2.33 -3.37 12.19
CA ASP A 126 -1.61 -2.12 12.29
C ASP A 126 -2.29 -1.06 11.46
N TYR A 127 -2.27 0.17 11.94
CA TYR A 127 -2.75 1.34 11.22
C TYR A 127 -1.66 2.40 11.15
N VAL A 128 -1.44 2.93 9.95
CA VAL A 128 -0.58 4.09 9.70
C VAL A 128 -1.30 5.02 8.72
N HIS A 129 -1.23 6.31 9.00
CA HIS A 129 -1.74 7.37 8.14
C HIS A 129 -0.67 8.42 7.98
N ALA A 130 -0.49 8.94 6.77
CA ALA A 130 0.32 10.11 6.50
C ALA A 130 -0.25 10.90 5.33
N GLY A 131 0.03 12.20 5.31
CA GLY A 131 -0.47 13.06 4.25
C GLY A 131 0.52 14.16 3.86
N ARG A 132 0.44 14.58 2.60
CA ARG A 132 1.22 15.68 2.05
C ARG A 132 0.39 16.51 1.08
N SER A 133 0.82 17.74 0.84
CA SER A 133 0.23 18.60 -0.19
C SER A 133 1.18 18.75 -1.38
N GLN A 134 0.61 18.80 -2.58
CA GLN A 134 1.30 19.09 -3.81
C GLN A 134 0.47 20.11 -4.61
N GLY A 135 0.94 21.34 -4.65
CA GLY A 135 0.10 22.46 -5.14
C GLY A 135 -1.13 22.62 -4.25
N ASP A 136 -2.30 22.62 -4.86
CA ASP A 136 -3.60 22.73 -4.21
C ASP A 136 -4.25 21.36 -3.91
N VAL A 137 -3.56 20.26 -4.20
CA VAL A 137 -4.04 18.91 -3.91
C VAL A 137 -3.40 18.38 -2.63
N ARG A 138 -4.21 17.94 -1.69
CA ARG A 138 -3.82 17.17 -0.52
C ARG A 138 -3.98 15.69 -0.82
N HIS A 139 -2.90 14.91 -0.74
CA HIS A 139 -2.90 13.46 -0.80
C HIS A 139 -2.64 12.91 0.60
N GLU A 140 -3.57 12.11 1.08
CA GLU A 140 -3.49 11.39 2.35
C GLU A 140 -3.59 9.89 2.06
N ARG A 141 -2.64 9.11 2.59
CA ARG A 141 -2.64 7.65 2.49
C ARG A 141 -2.73 7.03 3.87
N SER A 142 -3.68 6.13 4.03
CA SER A 142 -3.79 5.26 5.20
C SER A 142 -3.49 3.82 4.78
N VAL A 143 -2.75 3.11 5.63
CA VAL A 143 -2.47 1.67 5.48
C VAL A 143 -3.02 0.96 6.71
N LEU A 144 -3.97 0.06 6.50
CA LEU A 144 -4.48 -0.86 7.51
C LEU A 144 -3.98 -2.27 7.17
N PHE A 145 -3.03 -2.80 7.94
CA PHE A 145 -2.54 -4.16 7.77
C PHE A 145 -3.28 -5.11 8.70
N VAL A 146 -4.16 -5.92 8.14
CA VAL A 146 -4.95 -6.95 8.84
C VAL A 146 -4.11 -8.23 8.89
N LYS A 147 -3.50 -8.48 10.03
CA LYS A 147 -2.51 -9.55 10.22
C LYS A 147 -3.11 -10.93 10.27
N PRO A 148 -2.48 -11.93 9.63
CA PRO A 148 -1.37 -11.83 8.67
C PRO A 148 -1.84 -11.67 7.21
N ASP A 149 -3.13 -11.46 6.98
CA ASP A 149 -3.85 -11.83 5.76
C ASP A 149 -3.64 -10.85 4.60
N TYR A 150 -3.88 -9.54 4.83
CA TYR A 150 -3.86 -8.54 3.75
C TYR A 150 -3.68 -7.12 4.29
N ALA A 151 -3.33 -6.20 3.41
CA ALA A 151 -3.34 -4.78 3.71
C ALA A 151 -4.40 -4.04 2.89
N ILE A 152 -5.00 -3.02 3.48
CA ILE A 152 -5.88 -2.06 2.82
C ILE A 152 -5.13 -0.75 2.73
N VAL A 153 -4.99 -0.21 1.53
CA VAL A 153 -4.48 1.13 1.25
C VAL A 153 -5.64 2.02 0.88
N ILE A 154 -5.76 3.16 1.56
CA ILE A 154 -6.80 4.15 1.32
C ILE A 154 -6.10 5.45 0.93
N ASP A 155 -6.29 5.88 -0.30
CA ASP A 155 -5.82 7.15 -0.81
C ASP A 155 -6.99 8.15 -0.83
N ASN A 156 -6.89 9.20 -0.02
CA ASN A 156 -7.80 10.33 -0.04
C ASN A 156 -7.11 11.51 -0.74
N LEU A 157 -7.76 12.02 -1.76
CA LEU A 157 -7.27 13.10 -2.59
C LEU A 157 -8.26 14.25 -2.53
N LYS A 158 -7.81 15.42 -2.09
CA LYS A 158 -8.63 16.64 -2.00
C LYS A 158 -7.92 17.78 -2.72
N GLY A 159 -8.59 18.39 -3.68
CA GLY A 159 -8.04 19.48 -4.46
C GLY A 159 -9.09 20.47 -4.90
N THR A 160 -8.70 21.44 -5.70
CA THR A 160 -9.60 22.39 -6.33
C THR A 160 -9.69 22.12 -7.84
N GLY A 161 -10.92 22.11 -8.38
CA GLY A 161 -11.13 21.82 -9.80
C GLY A 161 -10.80 20.39 -10.18
N ARG A 162 -10.71 20.16 -11.50
CA ARG A 162 -10.49 18.82 -12.06
C ARG A 162 -9.02 18.47 -12.11
N ASN A 163 -8.67 17.39 -11.45
CA ASN A 163 -7.30 16.87 -11.38
C ASN A 163 -7.21 15.49 -12.01
N SER A 164 -6.03 15.16 -12.53
CA SER A 164 -5.69 13.81 -13.00
C SER A 164 -4.78 13.12 -12.01
N TYR A 165 -5.00 11.82 -11.86
CA TYR A 165 -4.28 10.98 -10.91
C TYR A 165 -3.83 9.69 -11.58
N ASP A 166 -2.56 9.33 -11.37
CA ASP A 166 -1.98 8.07 -11.79
C ASP A 166 -1.48 7.33 -10.55
N GLN A 167 -2.16 6.26 -10.14
CA GLN A 167 -1.72 5.39 -9.04
C GLN A 167 -0.87 4.27 -9.61
N TYR A 168 0.34 4.11 -9.10
CA TYR A 168 1.31 3.12 -9.55
C TYR A 168 1.54 2.02 -8.51
N TRP A 169 1.68 0.78 -9.02
CA TRP A 169 2.06 -0.40 -8.25
C TRP A 169 3.12 -1.19 -9.01
N HIS A 170 4.36 -1.14 -8.54
CA HIS A 170 5.52 -1.79 -9.14
C HIS A 170 5.64 -3.21 -8.60
N LEU A 171 5.45 -4.18 -9.47
CA LEU A 171 5.51 -5.59 -9.11
C LEU A 171 6.93 -6.13 -9.30
N ASN A 172 7.25 -7.19 -8.57
CA ASN A 172 8.50 -7.89 -8.75
C ASN A 172 8.66 -8.34 -10.21
N PRO A 173 9.84 -8.19 -10.84
CA PRO A 173 10.13 -8.70 -12.18
C PRO A 173 9.77 -10.18 -12.40
N ASP A 174 9.82 -11.02 -11.36
CA ASP A 174 9.41 -12.43 -11.42
C ASP A 174 7.92 -12.62 -11.77
N ALA A 175 7.11 -11.59 -11.60
CA ALA A 175 5.70 -11.59 -12.02
C ALA A 175 5.51 -11.37 -13.52
N THR A 176 6.57 -11.03 -14.27
CA THR A 176 6.51 -10.78 -15.72
C THR A 176 5.91 -11.97 -16.47
N GLY A 177 4.90 -11.71 -17.31
CA GLY A 177 4.16 -12.74 -18.04
C GLY A 177 3.10 -13.47 -17.23
N ASN A 178 3.01 -13.24 -15.91
CA ASN A 178 2.05 -13.87 -15.01
C ASN A 178 1.05 -12.88 -14.40
N VAL A 179 1.09 -11.61 -14.79
CA VAL A 179 0.12 -10.60 -14.37
C VAL A 179 -1.13 -10.72 -15.20
N LYS A 180 -2.28 -10.90 -14.56
CA LYS A 180 -3.59 -10.94 -15.21
C LYS A 180 -4.49 -9.85 -14.65
N ILE A 181 -5.26 -9.21 -15.53
CA ILE A 181 -6.34 -8.30 -15.13
C ILE A 181 -7.58 -9.16 -14.94
N GLU A 182 -8.08 -9.23 -13.72
CA GLU A 182 -9.23 -10.06 -13.35
C GLU A 182 -10.07 -9.32 -12.30
N ASN A 183 -11.40 -9.49 -12.39
CA ASN A 183 -12.36 -8.91 -11.45
C ASN A 183 -12.13 -7.41 -11.23
N GLU A 184 -11.79 -7.01 -10.01
CA GLU A 184 -11.59 -5.61 -9.59
C GLU A 184 -10.12 -5.16 -9.64
N GLY A 185 -9.21 -5.91 -10.28
CA GLY A 185 -7.78 -5.53 -10.27
C GLY A 185 -6.85 -6.47 -11.00
N ILE A 186 -5.74 -6.82 -10.38
CA ILE A 186 -4.74 -7.75 -10.93
C ILE A 186 -4.50 -8.95 -10.02
N THR A 187 -4.11 -10.04 -10.66
CA THR A 187 -3.63 -11.24 -9.98
C THR A 187 -2.26 -11.64 -10.53
N THR A 188 -1.40 -12.12 -9.64
CA THR A 188 -0.16 -12.83 -9.93
C THR A 188 -0.16 -14.14 -9.17
N PRO A 189 0.78 -15.07 -9.35
CA PRO A 189 0.87 -16.27 -8.52
C PRO A 189 0.91 -15.99 -7.01
N ASP A 190 1.51 -14.88 -6.59
CA ASP A 190 1.81 -14.59 -5.18
C ASP A 190 1.02 -13.39 -4.59
N LEU A 191 0.28 -12.62 -5.43
CA LEU A 191 -0.43 -11.40 -4.99
C LEU A 191 -1.78 -11.27 -5.70
N VAL A 192 -2.80 -10.88 -4.96
CA VAL A 192 -4.02 -10.25 -5.48
C VAL A 192 -3.99 -8.78 -5.08
N LEU A 193 -4.18 -7.89 -6.05
CA LEU A 193 -4.37 -6.47 -5.85
C LEU A 193 -5.76 -6.12 -6.38
N ALA A 194 -6.70 -5.83 -5.49
CA ALA A 194 -8.06 -5.41 -5.84
C ALA A 194 -8.25 -3.92 -5.54
N SER A 195 -8.82 -3.18 -6.48
CA SER A 195 -9.01 -1.73 -6.38
C SER A 195 -10.50 -1.36 -6.45
N SER A 196 -10.87 -0.27 -5.80
CA SER A 196 -12.19 0.35 -5.97
C SER A 196 -12.34 1.07 -7.32
N LEU A 197 -11.24 1.31 -8.02
CA LEU A 197 -11.26 1.82 -9.39
C LEU A 197 -11.63 0.72 -10.36
N PRO A 198 -12.37 1.04 -11.44
CA PRO A 198 -12.73 0.04 -12.44
C PRO A 198 -11.50 -0.44 -13.22
N THR A 199 -11.52 -1.67 -13.69
CA THR A 199 -10.44 -2.24 -14.52
C THR A 199 -10.25 -1.52 -15.86
N SER A 200 -11.24 -0.77 -16.33
CA SER A 200 -11.09 0.13 -17.49
C SER A 200 -10.12 1.28 -17.25
N ALA A 201 -9.82 1.61 -15.99
CA ALA A 201 -8.82 2.60 -15.61
C ALA A 201 -7.40 2.01 -15.50
N LEU A 202 -7.27 0.68 -15.58
CA LEU A 202 -6.03 -0.07 -15.33
C LEU A 202 -5.30 -0.40 -16.63
N SER A 203 -3.99 -0.16 -16.62
CA SER A 203 -3.03 -0.65 -17.62
C SER A 203 -1.89 -1.40 -16.94
N ILE A 204 -1.32 -2.37 -17.64
CA ILE A 204 -0.05 -3.02 -17.26
C ILE A 204 1.04 -2.49 -18.17
N GLU A 205 1.99 -1.80 -17.56
CA GLU A 205 3.11 -1.14 -18.23
C GLU A 205 4.42 -1.85 -17.90
N LYS A 206 5.49 -1.50 -18.62
CA LYS A 206 6.85 -1.88 -18.29
C LYS A 206 7.51 -0.78 -17.48
N GLY A 207 8.05 -1.14 -16.32
CA GLY A 207 8.90 -0.29 -15.51
C GLY A 207 10.34 -0.80 -15.52
N ALA A 208 11.29 0.08 -15.22
CA ALA A 208 12.69 -0.29 -15.04
C ALA A 208 12.96 -0.61 -13.57
N VAL A 209 13.72 -1.67 -13.30
CA VAL A 209 14.14 -2.10 -11.97
C VAL A 209 15.67 -2.28 -11.95
N SER A 210 16.34 -1.81 -10.91
CA SER A 210 17.80 -1.88 -10.76
C SER A 210 18.18 -2.35 -9.36
N TYR A 211 18.38 -3.65 -9.21
CA TYR A 211 18.90 -4.24 -7.97
C TYR A 211 20.41 -4.12 -7.84
N VAL A 212 21.10 -3.95 -8.97
CA VAL A 212 22.55 -3.80 -9.04
C VAL A 212 22.88 -2.50 -9.75
N TYR A 213 23.85 -1.75 -9.23
CA TYR A 213 24.26 -0.47 -9.79
C TYR A 213 24.64 -0.59 -11.28
N ARG A 214 24.01 0.22 -12.12
CA ARG A 214 24.14 0.25 -13.59
C ARG A 214 23.64 -1.01 -14.33
N GLU A 215 22.92 -1.87 -13.65
CA GLU A 215 22.18 -2.95 -14.29
C GLU A 215 20.68 -2.68 -14.13
N LYS A 216 19.92 -2.88 -15.19
CA LYS A 216 18.47 -2.75 -15.13
C LYS A 216 17.77 -3.87 -15.90
N MET A 217 16.59 -4.21 -15.41
CA MET A 217 15.67 -5.15 -16.03
C MET A 217 14.26 -4.57 -16.09
N ASP A 218 13.41 -5.16 -16.92
CA ASP A 218 12.01 -4.81 -16.97
C ASP A 218 11.24 -5.48 -15.81
N GLY A 219 10.30 -4.75 -15.23
CA GLY A 219 9.31 -5.26 -14.28
C GLY A 219 7.92 -4.79 -14.64
N PRO A 220 6.85 -5.53 -14.30
CA PRO A 220 5.50 -5.11 -14.59
C PRO A 220 5.04 -4.02 -13.60
N VAL A 221 4.32 -3.04 -14.13
CA VAL A 221 3.74 -1.93 -13.36
C VAL A 221 2.25 -1.87 -13.63
N ALA A 222 1.44 -2.00 -12.59
CA ALA A 222 0.02 -1.73 -12.68
C ALA A 222 -0.22 -0.23 -12.45
N ARG A 223 -0.81 0.44 -13.43
CA ARG A 223 -1.14 1.86 -13.37
C ARG A 223 -2.63 2.05 -13.51
N TYR A 224 -3.23 2.74 -12.54
CA TYR A 224 -4.61 3.19 -12.59
C TYR A 224 -4.65 4.69 -12.88
N PHE A 225 -5.27 5.06 -14.01
CA PHE A 225 -5.50 6.45 -14.37
C PHE A 225 -6.96 6.84 -14.11
N PHE A 226 -7.19 7.97 -13.42
CA PHE A 226 -8.53 8.50 -13.18
C PHE A 226 -8.53 10.02 -13.04
N LEU A 227 -9.73 10.61 -13.14
CA LEU A 227 -9.97 12.03 -12.98
C LEU A 227 -10.95 12.23 -11.83
N ALA A 228 -10.75 13.30 -11.05
CA ALA A 228 -11.72 13.75 -10.06
C ALA A 228 -11.76 15.27 -9.97
N ASP A 229 -12.93 15.81 -9.67
CA ASP A 229 -13.11 17.27 -9.67
C ASP A 229 -12.65 17.93 -8.37
N VAL A 230 -13.03 17.41 -7.22
CA VAL A 230 -12.69 18.01 -5.91
C VAL A 230 -12.09 16.98 -4.96
N GLU A 231 -12.72 15.83 -4.85
CA GLU A 231 -12.33 14.80 -3.90
C GLU A 231 -12.43 13.41 -4.55
N ALA A 232 -11.47 12.54 -4.24
CA ALA A 232 -11.53 11.13 -4.58
C ALA A 232 -11.00 10.29 -3.42
N THR A 233 -11.67 9.17 -3.17
CA THR A 233 -11.19 8.11 -2.27
C THR A 233 -10.98 6.85 -3.08
N VAL A 234 -9.75 6.36 -3.11
CA VAL A 234 -9.38 5.11 -3.76
C VAL A 234 -8.96 4.12 -2.70
N MET A 235 -9.56 2.93 -2.76
CA MET A 235 -9.18 1.82 -1.89
C MET A 235 -8.52 0.73 -2.71
N THR A 236 -7.40 0.22 -2.20
CA THR A 236 -6.67 -0.91 -2.77
C THR A 236 -6.43 -1.96 -1.70
N VAL A 237 -6.81 -3.20 -1.98
CA VAL A 237 -6.50 -4.35 -1.12
C VAL A 237 -5.31 -5.09 -1.71
N LEU A 238 -4.30 -5.30 -0.88
CA LEU A 238 -3.08 -6.05 -1.20
C LEU A 238 -3.11 -7.37 -0.43
N HIS A 239 -3.35 -8.49 -1.12
CA HIS A 239 -3.44 -9.80 -0.51
C HIS A 239 -2.34 -10.73 -1.01
N PRO A 240 -1.26 -10.92 -0.21
CA PRO A 240 -0.29 -11.97 -0.46
C PRO A 240 -0.95 -13.33 -0.37
N ARG A 241 -0.81 -14.17 -1.38
CA ARG A 241 -1.44 -15.50 -1.40
C ARG A 241 -0.42 -16.62 -1.49
N SER A 242 -0.73 -17.76 -0.87
CA SER A 242 0.09 -18.98 -0.92
C SER A 242 -0.38 -19.95 -2.00
N ASP A 243 -1.64 -19.81 -2.42
CA ASP A 243 -2.29 -20.64 -3.39
C ASP A 243 -3.07 -19.77 -4.40
N ILE A 244 -3.02 -20.13 -5.67
CA ILE A 244 -3.71 -19.41 -6.75
C ILE A 244 -5.23 -19.39 -6.58
N SER A 245 -5.78 -20.33 -5.82
CA SER A 245 -7.22 -20.39 -5.48
C SER A 245 -7.62 -19.40 -4.39
N GLU A 246 -6.67 -18.83 -3.66
CA GLU A 246 -6.95 -17.77 -2.68
C GLU A 246 -7.36 -16.51 -3.42
N THR A 247 -8.59 -16.05 -3.19
CA THR A 247 -9.16 -14.86 -3.80
C THR A 247 -9.59 -13.88 -2.73
N ILE A 248 -9.47 -12.60 -3.05
CA ILE A 248 -10.06 -11.50 -2.28
C ILE A 248 -10.80 -10.59 -3.26
N ARG A 249 -11.93 -10.03 -2.84
CA ARG A 249 -12.71 -9.10 -3.64
C ARG A 249 -13.03 -7.87 -2.85
N LEU A 250 -12.95 -6.73 -3.52
CA LEU A 250 -13.31 -5.43 -2.96
C LEU A 250 -14.63 -4.99 -3.59
N LYS A 251 -15.64 -4.76 -2.77
CA LYS A 251 -16.94 -4.23 -3.21
C LYS A 251 -17.24 -2.91 -2.53
N SER A 252 -17.78 -1.97 -3.28
CA SER A 252 -18.33 -0.72 -2.76
C SER A 252 -19.85 -0.76 -2.93
N PRO A 253 -20.61 -1.04 -1.87
CA PRO A 253 -22.07 -1.13 -1.97
C PRO A 253 -22.75 0.25 -1.96
N GLY A 254 -22.54 1.05 -3.02
CA GLY A 254 -23.42 2.18 -3.32
C GLY A 254 -22.93 3.58 -2.93
N ASN A 255 -23.64 4.58 -3.46
CA ASN A 255 -23.39 6.03 -3.44
C ASN A 255 -23.74 6.70 -2.09
N ASN A 256 -23.16 6.30 -0.99
CA ASN A 256 -23.37 7.01 0.26
C ASN A 256 -22.16 7.91 0.56
N ASN A 257 -22.40 9.11 1.11
CA ASN A 257 -21.37 10.04 1.59
C ASN A 257 -20.43 9.44 2.65
N CYS A 258 -20.75 8.26 3.18
CA CYS A 258 -19.86 7.39 3.95
C CYS A 258 -19.36 6.30 3.01
N GLY A 259 -18.05 6.23 2.79
CA GLY A 259 -17.45 5.15 2.02
C GLY A 259 -17.54 3.82 2.80
N VAL A 260 -18.48 2.94 2.44
CA VAL A 260 -18.52 1.57 2.97
C VAL A 260 -17.93 0.64 1.93
N PHE A 261 -17.01 -0.20 2.34
CA PHE A 261 -16.35 -1.18 1.50
C PHE A 261 -16.43 -2.55 2.14
N LEU A 262 -16.63 -3.57 1.32
CA LEU A 262 -16.64 -4.96 1.73
C LEU A 262 -15.44 -5.67 1.14
N VAL A 263 -14.67 -6.33 2.00
CA VAL A 263 -13.56 -7.19 1.59
C VAL A 263 -14.01 -8.63 1.76
N GLU A 264 -14.43 -9.27 0.66
CA GLU A 264 -14.82 -10.67 0.64
C GLU A 264 -13.58 -11.56 0.58
N ARG A 265 -13.43 -12.46 1.53
CA ARG A 265 -12.32 -13.41 1.65
C ARG A 265 -12.87 -14.83 1.88
N ARG A 266 -12.05 -15.85 1.72
CA ARG A 266 -12.46 -17.26 1.90
C ARG A 266 -13.13 -17.56 3.26
N GLY A 267 -12.71 -16.87 4.34
CA GLY A 267 -13.23 -17.09 5.69
C GLY A 267 -14.37 -16.17 6.11
N GLY A 268 -14.80 -15.22 5.28
CA GLY A 268 -15.85 -14.26 5.64
C GLY A 268 -15.79 -12.97 4.83
N THR A 269 -16.49 -11.96 5.35
CA THR A 269 -16.54 -10.62 4.75
C THR A 269 -16.16 -9.59 5.79
N ASP A 270 -15.09 -8.86 5.54
CA ASP A 270 -14.69 -7.75 6.40
C ASP A 270 -15.35 -6.46 5.90
N VAL A 271 -15.78 -5.62 6.83
CA VAL A 271 -16.43 -4.33 6.54
C VAL A 271 -15.50 -3.21 6.93
N LEU A 272 -15.20 -2.34 6.01
CA LEU A 272 -14.51 -1.09 6.27
C LEU A 272 -15.46 0.08 5.97
N ALA A 273 -15.62 0.97 6.92
CA ALA A 273 -16.40 2.18 6.75
C ALA A 273 -15.58 3.43 7.07
N LEU A 274 -15.62 4.39 6.15
CA LEU A 274 -14.97 5.69 6.27
C LEU A 274 -16.04 6.75 6.49
N ARG A 275 -15.85 7.60 7.51
CA ARG A 275 -16.83 8.64 7.86
C ARG A 275 -17.02 9.69 6.76
N GLY A 276 -16.00 9.96 5.97
CA GLY A 276 -16.05 11.04 4.97
C GLY A 276 -16.31 12.39 5.62
N GLY A 277 -17.28 13.12 5.22
CA GLY A 277 -17.71 14.40 5.81
C GLY A 277 -18.91 14.28 6.77
N SER A 278 -19.39 13.06 7.04
CA SER A 278 -20.58 12.83 7.90
C SER A 278 -20.26 12.99 9.38
N PRO A 279 -21.25 13.38 10.22
CA PRO A 279 -21.04 13.48 11.68
C PRO A 279 -20.83 12.12 12.34
N SER A 280 -21.41 11.05 11.80
CA SER A 280 -21.28 9.67 12.30
C SER A 280 -21.32 8.66 11.17
N ILE A 281 -20.86 7.44 11.46
CA ILE A 281 -21.00 6.26 10.59
C ILE A 281 -22.00 5.32 11.24
N THR A 282 -22.98 4.86 10.47
CA THR A 282 -23.82 3.72 10.84
C THR A 282 -23.54 2.58 9.90
N THR A 283 -22.92 1.53 10.40
CA THR A 283 -22.61 0.33 9.62
C THR A 283 -22.70 -0.91 10.47
N ALA A 284 -23.27 -1.98 9.92
CA ALA A 284 -23.35 -3.27 10.58
C ALA A 284 -24.01 -3.25 11.99
N GLY A 285 -24.92 -2.29 12.27
CA GLY A 285 -25.57 -2.12 13.56
C GLY A 285 -24.74 -1.34 14.57
N ILE A 286 -23.64 -0.72 14.16
CA ILE A 286 -22.78 0.15 14.99
C ILE A 286 -22.95 1.58 14.48
N GLU A 287 -23.23 2.50 15.40
CA GLU A 287 -23.16 3.94 15.18
C GLU A 287 -21.97 4.51 15.95
N THR A 288 -21.14 5.31 15.29
CA THR A 288 -19.93 5.89 15.87
C THR A 288 -19.51 7.16 15.14
N ASP A 289 -18.79 8.02 15.85
CA ASP A 289 -18.12 9.21 15.33
C ASP A 289 -16.67 8.96 14.88
N ALA A 290 -16.23 7.70 14.92
CA ALA A 290 -14.89 7.33 14.44
C ALA A 290 -14.68 7.69 12.97
N GLU A 291 -13.48 8.07 12.58
CA GLU A 291 -13.11 8.37 11.19
C GLU A 291 -13.09 7.10 10.32
N LEU A 292 -12.75 5.97 10.93
CA LEU A 292 -12.64 4.67 10.29
C LEU A 292 -13.18 3.59 11.23
N VAL A 293 -13.98 2.69 10.67
CA VAL A 293 -14.46 1.48 11.35
C VAL A 293 -14.04 0.27 10.54
N PHE A 294 -13.39 -0.68 11.18
CA PHE A 294 -13.08 -1.98 10.59
C PHE A 294 -13.73 -3.09 11.42
N LEU A 295 -14.48 -3.97 10.76
CA LEU A 295 -15.15 -5.11 11.37
C LEU A 295 -14.80 -6.37 10.61
N ARG A 296 -14.21 -7.34 11.30
CA ARG A 296 -13.96 -8.67 10.75
C ARG A 296 -15.16 -9.58 11.03
N ARG A 297 -15.69 -10.19 9.99
CA ARG A 297 -16.82 -11.12 10.10
C ARG A 297 -16.45 -12.47 9.49
N SER A 298 -16.74 -13.53 10.21
CA SER A 298 -16.64 -14.90 9.72
C SER A 298 -17.90 -15.29 8.94
N ASN A 299 -17.82 -16.39 8.18
CA ASN A 299 -18.94 -16.91 7.39
C ASN A 299 -20.20 -17.27 8.22
N ASN A 300 -20.06 -17.56 9.51
CA ASN A 300 -21.18 -17.81 10.42
C ASN A 300 -21.82 -16.52 10.96
N GLY A 301 -21.33 -15.34 10.52
CA GLY A 301 -21.84 -14.03 10.92
C GLY A 301 -21.28 -13.50 12.24
N SER A 302 -20.41 -14.25 12.93
CA SER A 302 -19.76 -13.74 14.14
C SER A 302 -18.78 -12.61 13.82
N VAL A 303 -18.75 -11.62 14.69
CA VAL A 303 -17.75 -10.53 14.63
C VAL A 303 -16.57 -10.93 15.47
N GLU A 304 -15.40 -10.98 14.86
CA GLU A 304 -14.13 -11.17 15.56
C GLU A 304 -13.75 -9.84 16.24
N ARG A 305 -13.43 -9.90 17.53
CA ARG A 305 -13.07 -8.74 18.34
C ARG A 305 -11.56 -8.65 18.52
#